data_e0efc06a8b76bc099d00b4e3d54504be
#
_entry.id   e0efc06a8b76bc099d00b4e3d54504be
#
_cell.length_a   1.000
_cell.length_b   1.000
_cell.length_c   1.000
_cell.angle_alpha   90.00
_cell.angle_beta   90.00
_cell.angle_gamma   90.00
#
_symmetry.space_group_name_H-M   'P 1'
#
loop_
_entity.id
_entity.type
_entity.pdbx_description
1 polymer ?
#
loop_
_entity_poly.entity_id
_entity_poly.type
_entity_poly.pdbx_seq_one_letter_code
_entity_poly.pdbx_strand_id
1 'polypeptide(L)'
;MKEMKSEKDTVLVPDSGYKACECDWLTGVYTREFTEKRINQFLKEQKAGVLIVVDVDDFKQVNDRFGHIIGDRLLNRLASMLKQLTLHNDLVGRVGGDEFVIFMPIQQDEKFVENRCRQIHKRVKELYLNSTPAITLSVTAAGSSYRPGDDYSNLFDRADQQLLVKKSSRRRGRKTGEPMDISDIMCRGVSMDMKCIQEELSEQELAAGAYCQDYETFKSIYRFMERRMQRMDSKSYIILLTLTNEQREFPSLSERDLLMQYLKQQIQDSLRAGDVFTQYSSCQFLVMAVDVEKQQAELIAERSNTSFYARNVICKDNILLHHCYPLQPAGALK
;
A
#
# COMPACT_ATOMS: atom_id res chain seq x y z
N MET A 1 -26.76 -27.16 40.15
CA MET A 1 -25.73 -27.23 39.07
C MET A 1 -26.08 -26.17 38.07
N LYS A 2 -25.43 -25.00 38.17
CA LYS A 2 -25.63 -23.85 37.24
C LYS A 2 -24.57 -23.94 36.17
N GLU A 3 -24.99 -24.04 34.93
CA GLU A 3 -24.15 -23.98 33.76
C GLU A 3 -23.58 -22.56 33.60
N MET A 4 -22.27 -22.45 33.62
CA MET A 4 -21.54 -21.25 33.26
C MET A 4 -21.47 -21.17 31.73
N LYS A 5 -22.19 -20.23 31.13
CA LYS A 5 -22.03 -19.85 29.73
C LYS A 5 -20.74 -19.06 29.57
N SER A 6 -19.84 -19.59 28.75
CA SER A 6 -18.62 -18.94 28.27
C SER A 6 -19.03 -17.79 27.34
N GLU A 7 -18.77 -16.55 27.78
CA GLU A 7 -18.76 -15.38 26.91
C GLU A 7 -17.54 -15.48 25.96
N LYS A 8 -17.83 -15.66 24.70
CA LYS A 8 -16.84 -15.47 23.63
C LYS A 8 -16.65 -13.98 23.43
N ASP A 9 -15.47 -13.50 23.72
CA ASP A 9 -14.99 -12.16 23.30
C ASP A 9 -15.09 -12.05 21.77
N THR A 10 -16.17 -11.49 21.32
CA THR A 10 -16.33 -11.05 19.93
C THR A 10 -15.61 -9.72 19.82
N VAL A 11 -14.41 -9.74 19.26
CA VAL A 11 -13.73 -8.53 18.79
C VAL A 11 -14.65 -7.89 17.76
N LEU A 12 -15.33 -6.83 18.16
CA LEU A 12 -16.09 -5.96 17.27
C LEU A 12 -15.10 -5.25 16.36
N VAL A 13 -14.94 -5.78 15.14
CA VAL A 13 -14.38 -5.03 14.03
C VAL A 13 -15.33 -3.85 13.79
N PRO A 14 -14.88 -2.59 13.82
CA PRO A 14 -15.76 -1.46 13.55
C PRO A 14 -16.29 -1.61 12.12
N ASP A 15 -17.60 -1.56 12.00
CA ASP A 15 -18.33 -1.57 10.73
C ASP A 15 -17.82 -0.42 9.85
N SER A 16 -17.04 -0.77 8.83
CA SER A 16 -16.40 0.17 7.91
C SER A 16 -17.40 0.64 6.84
N GLY A 17 -18.50 1.22 7.28
CA GLY A 17 -19.50 1.86 6.42
C GLY A 17 -19.11 3.25 5.92
N TYR A 18 -17.81 3.59 5.86
CA TYR A 18 -17.35 4.87 5.33
C TYR A 18 -17.45 4.86 3.81
N LYS A 19 -18.28 5.75 3.26
CA LYS A 19 -18.29 6.01 1.83
C LYS A 19 -16.91 6.54 1.42
N ALA A 20 -16.35 6.06 0.34
CA ALA A 20 -15.00 6.40 -0.16
C ALA A 20 -14.72 7.92 -0.34
N CYS A 21 -15.75 8.76 -0.26
CA CYS A 21 -15.65 10.23 -0.35
C CYS A 21 -15.49 10.96 1.00
N GLU A 22 -15.53 10.27 2.13
CA GLU A 22 -15.49 10.88 3.47
C GLU A 22 -14.09 10.97 4.06
N CYS A 23 -13.18 10.11 3.60
CA CYS A 23 -11.80 10.02 4.09
C CYS A 23 -10.79 10.46 3.03
N ASP A 24 -9.72 11.10 3.50
CA ASP A 24 -8.54 11.40 2.68
C ASP A 24 -7.85 10.11 2.28
N TRP A 25 -7.65 9.93 0.98
CA TRP A 25 -7.14 8.69 0.40
C TRP A 25 -5.72 8.33 0.87
N LEU A 26 -4.89 9.34 1.16
CA LEU A 26 -3.51 9.12 1.61
C LEU A 26 -3.45 8.76 3.09
N THR A 27 -4.15 9.52 3.94
CA THR A 27 -3.97 9.44 5.39
C THR A 27 -5.08 8.68 6.10
N GLY A 28 -6.20 8.42 5.42
CA GLY A 28 -7.35 7.72 5.97
C GLY A 28 -8.04 8.44 7.16
N VAL A 29 -7.72 9.73 7.39
CA VAL A 29 -8.51 10.63 8.25
C VAL A 29 -9.60 11.29 7.42
N TYR A 30 -10.52 12.01 8.06
CA TYR A 30 -11.61 12.67 7.33
C TYR A 30 -11.09 13.77 6.39
N THR A 31 -11.78 13.95 5.26
CA THR A 31 -11.56 15.07 4.35
C THR A 31 -11.98 16.39 5.01
N ARG A 32 -11.49 17.52 4.46
CA ARG A 32 -11.89 18.87 4.91
C ARG A 32 -13.41 19.04 4.94
N GLU A 33 -14.07 18.70 3.85
CA GLU A 33 -15.52 18.89 3.71
C GLU A 33 -16.32 18.06 4.73
N PHE A 34 -15.94 16.80 4.91
CA PHE A 34 -16.61 15.94 5.88
C PHE A 34 -16.35 16.40 7.32
N THR A 35 -15.11 16.82 7.62
CA THR A 35 -14.72 17.34 8.94
C THR A 35 -15.54 18.57 9.32
N GLU A 36 -15.64 19.55 8.44
CA GLU A 36 -16.45 20.76 8.65
C GLU A 36 -17.93 20.45 8.89
N LYS A 37 -18.50 19.62 8.02
CA LYS A 37 -19.91 19.20 8.13
C LYS A 37 -20.18 18.50 9.46
N ARG A 38 -19.31 17.60 9.87
CA ARG A 38 -19.49 16.80 11.08
C ARG A 38 -19.31 17.62 12.35
N ILE A 39 -18.32 18.52 12.38
CA ILE A 39 -18.10 19.43 13.49
C ILE A 39 -19.31 20.36 13.65
N ASN A 40 -19.81 20.95 12.58
CA ASN A 40 -21.00 21.82 12.63
C ASN A 40 -22.23 21.07 13.15
N GLN A 41 -22.37 19.79 12.85
CA GLN A 41 -23.43 18.96 13.43
C GLN A 41 -23.27 18.82 14.95
N PHE A 42 -22.06 18.47 15.44
CA PHE A 42 -21.79 18.36 16.88
C PHE A 42 -22.02 19.67 17.63
N LEU A 43 -21.58 20.80 17.08
CA LEU A 43 -21.76 22.10 17.72
C LEU A 43 -23.23 22.50 17.85
N LYS A 44 -24.08 22.13 16.87
CA LYS A 44 -25.53 22.34 16.96
C LYS A 44 -26.19 21.49 18.04
N GLU A 45 -25.75 20.22 18.17
CA GLU A 45 -26.34 19.24 19.08
C GLU A 45 -25.84 19.44 20.52
N GLN A 46 -24.54 19.60 20.72
CA GLN A 46 -23.93 19.55 22.06
C GLN A 46 -23.51 20.92 22.59
N LYS A 47 -23.41 21.94 21.76
CA LYS A 47 -22.96 23.30 22.12
C LYS A 47 -21.67 23.30 22.97
N ALA A 48 -20.77 22.41 22.62
CA ALA A 48 -19.48 22.22 23.25
C ALA A 48 -18.47 21.71 22.21
N GLY A 49 -17.21 22.07 22.36
CA GLY A 49 -16.15 21.57 21.49
C GLY A 49 -14.81 22.26 21.72
N VAL A 50 -13.76 21.52 21.47
CA VAL A 50 -12.38 22.01 21.35
C VAL A 50 -11.88 21.63 19.99
N LEU A 51 -11.36 22.59 19.24
CA LEU A 51 -10.74 22.39 17.94
C LEU A 51 -9.25 22.71 18.05
N ILE A 52 -8.39 21.80 17.57
CA ILE A 52 -6.94 21.99 17.47
C ILE A 52 -6.55 21.87 16.02
N VAL A 53 -5.87 22.88 15.50
CA VAL A 53 -5.21 22.86 14.19
C VAL A 53 -3.76 22.46 14.39
N VAL A 54 -3.30 21.53 13.58
CA VAL A 54 -1.92 20.99 13.56
C VAL A 54 -1.36 21.17 12.16
N ASP A 55 -0.26 21.87 12.06
CA ASP A 55 0.42 22.15 10.79
C ASP A 55 1.86 21.63 10.86
N VAL A 56 2.32 21.00 9.79
CA VAL A 56 3.69 20.48 9.70
C VAL A 56 4.65 21.60 9.33
N ASP A 57 5.61 21.85 10.21
CA ASP A 57 6.59 22.92 10.01
C ASP A 57 7.51 22.60 8.83
N ASP A 58 7.67 23.55 7.92
CA ASP A 58 8.60 23.50 6.77
C ASP A 58 8.41 22.23 5.88
N PHE A 59 7.17 21.71 5.76
CA PHE A 59 6.89 20.47 5.03
C PHE A 59 7.34 20.52 3.56
N LYS A 60 7.26 21.69 2.92
CA LYS A 60 7.81 21.87 1.58
C LYS A 60 9.29 21.53 1.51
N GLN A 61 10.10 21.97 2.50
CA GLN A 61 11.53 21.64 2.54
C GLN A 61 11.78 20.14 2.74
N VAL A 62 10.87 19.46 3.46
CA VAL A 62 10.92 17.99 3.61
C VAL A 62 10.70 17.32 2.24
N ASN A 63 9.68 17.73 1.50
CA ASN A 63 9.43 17.22 0.15
C ASN A 63 10.58 17.51 -0.81
N ASP A 64 11.07 18.74 -0.81
CA ASP A 64 12.18 19.17 -1.67
C ASP A 64 13.47 18.39 -1.38
N ARG A 65 13.69 18.00 -0.12
CA ARG A 65 14.92 17.29 0.30
C ARG A 65 14.83 15.77 0.19
N PHE A 66 13.66 15.19 0.51
CA PHE A 66 13.48 13.72 0.67
C PHE A 66 12.51 13.15 -0.35
N GLY A 67 11.87 13.96 -1.19
CA GLY A 67 10.87 13.57 -2.17
C GLY A 67 9.45 13.50 -1.61
N HIS A 68 8.48 13.50 -2.52
CA HIS A 68 7.06 13.48 -2.17
C HIS A 68 6.62 12.16 -1.54
N ILE A 69 7.20 11.04 -1.96
CA ILE A 69 6.89 9.70 -1.40
C ILE A 69 7.22 9.65 0.10
N ILE A 70 8.36 10.20 0.47
CA ILE A 70 8.75 10.28 1.90
C ILE A 70 7.82 11.24 2.64
N GLY A 71 7.50 12.40 2.05
CA GLY A 71 6.52 13.33 2.61
C GLY A 71 5.16 12.69 2.87
N ASP A 72 4.65 11.94 1.91
CA ASP A 72 3.38 11.22 2.02
C ASP A 72 3.41 10.15 3.14
N ARG A 73 4.49 9.38 3.25
CA ARG A 73 4.70 8.44 4.35
C ARG A 73 4.72 9.14 5.72
N LEU A 74 5.35 10.32 5.80
CA LEU A 74 5.39 11.12 7.03
C LEU A 74 3.99 11.64 7.41
N LEU A 75 3.20 12.13 6.46
CA LEU A 75 1.82 12.55 6.69
C LEU A 75 0.93 11.39 7.15
N ASN A 76 1.09 10.21 6.55
CA ASN A 76 0.35 9.01 6.94
C ASN A 76 0.68 8.59 8.39
N ARG A 77 1.97 8.58 8.76
CA ARG A 77 2.40 8.28 10.14
C ARG A 77 1.90 9.34 11.14
N LEU A 78 1.92 10.62 10.76
CA LEU A 78 1.38 11.71 11.57
C LEU A 78 -0.11 11.50 11.81
N ALA A 79 -0.89 11.26 10.76
CA ALA A 79 -2.33 11.00 10.85
C ALA A 79 -2.65 9.80 11.76
N SER A 80 -1.90 8.70 11.62
CA SER A 80 -2.04 7.51 12.46
C SER A 80 -1.77 7.82 13.94
N MET A 81 -0.74 8.62 14.23
CA MET A 81 -0.43 9.06 15.59
C MET A 81 -1.51 10.00 16.16
N LEU A 82 -2.04 10.93 15.34
CA LEU A 82 -3.14 11.81 15.77
C LEU A 82 -4.39 10.99 16.10
N LYS A 83 -4.74 9.97 15.31
CA LYS A 83 -5.82 9.02 15.62
C LYS A 83 -5.62 8.30 16.96
N GLN A 84 -4.38 7.88 17.27
CA GLN A 84 -4.07 7.22 18.55
C GLN A 84 -4.18 8.15 19.77
N LEU A 85 -4.07 9.45 19.57
CA LEU A 85 -4.25 10.44 20.63
C LEU A 85 -5.71 10.83 20.86
N THR A 86 -6.63 10.38 20.03
CA THR A 86 -8.06 10.74 20.07
C THR A 86 -8.89 9.61 20.67
N LEU A 87 -10.05 9.96 21.23
CA LEU A 87 -11.06 9.05 21.77
C LEU A 87 -12.12 8.73 20.70
N HIS A 88 -13.01 7.79 21.01
CA HIS A 88 -14.03 7.30 20.08
C HIS A 88 -14.91 8.40 19.45
N ASN A 89 -15.21 9.45 20.19
CA ASN A 89 -16.07 10.54 19.71
C ASN A 89 -15.30 11.73 19.12
N ASP A 90 -13.96 11.69 19.16
CA ASP A 90 -13.15 12.76 18.59
C ASP A 90 -13.03 12.58 17.08
N LEU A 91 -12.85 13.68 16.36
CA LEU A 91 -12.65 13.68 14.91
C LEU A 91 -11.22 14.09 14.59
N VAL A 92 -10.64 13.41 13.60
CA VAL A 92 -9.37 13.82 13.00
C VAL A 92 -9.60 13.99 11.51
N GLY A 93 -9.28 15.16 10.97
CA GLY A 93 -9.42 15.51 9.55
C GLY A 93 -8.15 16.11 8.98
N ARG A 94 -7.96 15.96 7.68
CA ARG A 94 -6.95 16.66 6.90
C ARG A 94 -7.62 17.78 6.13
N VAL A 95 -7.24 19.02 6.44
CA VAL A 95 -7.91 20.23 5.91
C VAL A 95 -7.07 20.97 4.87
N GLY A 96 -5.79 20.64 4.79
CA GLY A 96 -4.83 21.18 3.82
C GLY A 96 -3.81 20.11 3.43
N GLY A 97 -2.79 20.48 2.65
CA GLY A 97 -1.73 19.57 2.23
C GLY A 97 -0.96 18.95 3.41
N ASP A 98 -0.60 19.79 4.36
CA ASP A 98 0.17 19.48 5.58
C ASP A 98 -0.55 19.90 6.87
N GLU A 99 -1.86 20.23 6.76
CA GLU A 99 -2.69 20.72 7.85
C GLU A 99 -3.72 19.69 8.29
N PHE A 100 -3.76 19.43 9.60
CA PHE A 100 -4.71 18.52 10.24
C PHE A 100 -5.54 19.26 11.30
N VAL A 101 -6.73 18.75 11.54
CA VAL A 101 -7.64 19.22 12.58
C VAL A 101 -8.00 18.06 13.49
N ILE A 102 -7.99 18.31 14.79
CA ILE A 102 -8.57 17.44 15.82
C ILE A 102 -9.73 18.19 16.45
N PHE A 103 -10.89 17.56 16.49
CA PHE A 103 -12.05 18.09 17.20
C PHE A 103 -12.48 17.13 18.29
N MET A 104 -12.63 17.67 19.49
CA MET A 104 -13.10 16.94 20.67
C MET A 104 -14.44 17.56 21.11
N PRO A 105 -15.56 16.80 21.11
CA PRO A 105 -16.89 17.32 21.45
C PRO A 105 -17.08 17.44 22.98
N ILE A 106 -16.18 18.16 23.65
CA ILE A 106 -16.15 18.35 25.08
C ILE A 106 -15.99 19.82 25.42
N GLN A 107 -16.56 20.27 26.56
CA GLN A 107 -16.33 21.61 27.06
C GLN A 107 -15.06 21.62 27.92
N GLN A 108 -14.08 22.44 27.50
CA GLN A 108 -12.79 22.56 28.18
C GLN A 108 -12.24 23.98 28.12
N ASP A 109 -11.35 24.29 29.02
CA ASP A 109 -10.67 25.59 29.11
C ASP A 109 -9.42 25.71 28.21
N GLU A 110 -8.86 26.88 28.13
CA GLU A 110 -7.67 27.18 27.35
C GLU A 110 -6.43 26.38 27.84
N LYS A 111 -6.35 26.07 29.16
CA LYS A 111 -5.23 25.27 29.70
C LYS A 111 -5.27 23.84 29.19
N PHE A 112 -6.46 23.27 29.05
CA PHE A 112 -6.63 21.96 28.42
C PHE A 112 -6.15 21.97 26.97
N VAL A 113 -6.53 22.98 26.17
CA VAL A 113 -6.12 23.15 24.78
C VAL A 113 -4.60 23.25 24.69
N GLU A 114 -3.97 24.08 25.52
CA GLU A 114 -2.50 24.22 25.55
C GLU A 114 -1.80 22.91 25.93
N ASN A 115 -2.32 22.18 26.91
CA ASN A 115 -1.77 20.88 27.29
C ASN A 115 -1.86 19.87 26.19
N ARG A 116 -2.99 19.83 25.47
CA ARG A 116 -3.16 18.96 24.31
C ARG A 116 -2.20 19.30 23.18
N CYS A 117 -2.04 20.58 22.84
CA CYS A 117 -1.04 21.03 21.87
C CYS A 117 0.39 20.60 22.26
N ARG A 118 0.75 20.71 23.55
CA ARG A 118 2.06 20.25 24.04
C ARG A 118 2.23 18.74 23.95
N GLN A 119 1.19 17.96 24.21
CA GLN A 119 1.21 16.51 24.06
C GLN A 119 1.41 16.10 22.60
N ILE A 120 0.69 16.73 21.66
CA ILE A 120 0.85 16.47 20.22
C ILE A 120 2.29 16.76 19.81
N HIS A 121 2.83 17.92 20.17
CA HIS A 121 4.20 18.29 19.84
C HIS A 121 5.23 17.29 20.39
N LYS A 122 5.06 16.85 21.65
CA LYS A 122 5.95 15.86 22.27
C LYS A 122 5.88 14.51 21.52
N ARG A 123 4.68 14.03 21.21
CA ARG A 123 4.49 12.76 20.50
C ARG A 123 5.05 12.79 19.08
N VAL A 124 4.87 13.88 18.35
CA VAL A 124 5.50 14.04 17.03
C VAL A 124 7.01 13.96 17.13
N LYS A 125 7.60 14.67 18.10
CA LYS A 125 9.06 14.62 18.31
C LYS A 125 9.55 13.20 18.62
N GLU A 126 8.84 12.44 19.49
CA GLU A 126 9.16 11.06 19.82
C GLU A 126 9.01 10.12 18.61
N LEU A 127 7.99 10.31 17.79
CA LEU A 127 7.70 9.49 16.61
C LEU A 127 8.83 9.51 15.59
N TYR A 128 9.48 10.66 15.41
CA TYR A 128 10.48 10.87 14.36
C TYR A 128 11.93 10.82 14.85
N LEU A 129 12.18 10.84 16.16
CA LEU A 129 13.52 10.69 16.72
C LEU A 129 14.20 9.36 16.35
N ASN A 130 13.42 8.29 16.16
CA ASN A 130 13.90 6.93 15.91
C ASN A 130 13.60 6.47 14.48
N SER A 131 13.25 7.37 13.55
CA SER A 131 12.98 7.01 12.16
C SER A 131 14.26 6.88 11.33
N THR A 132 14.28 5.93 10.41
CA THR A 132 15.36 5.77 9.42
C THR A 132 14.80 6.07 8.03
N PRO A 133 15.33 7.07 7.27
CA PRO A 133 16.41 7.99 7.65
C PRO A 133 16.01 8.94 8.78
N ALA A 134 16.98 9.48 9.52
CA ALA A 134 16.74 10.42 10.62
C ALA A 134 16.16 11.75 10.08
N ILE A 135 14.83 11.81 10.00
CA ILE A 135 14.09 12.99 9.56
C ILE A 135 13.52 13.65 10.81
N THR A 136 13.92 14.88 11.07
CA THR A 136 13.35 15.66 12.15
C THR A 136 12.10 16.38 11.63
N LEU A 137 10.93 15.89 11.95
CA LEU A 137 9.66 16.55 11.68
C LEU A 137 9.23 17.31 12.92
N SER A 138 8.81 18.56 12.75
CA SER A 138 8.15 19.34 13.80
C SER A 138 6.77 19.79 13.34
N VAL A 139 5.89 20.01 14.29
CA VAL A 139 4.56 20.55 14.04
C VAL A 139 4.33 21.76 14.91
N THR A 140 3.54 22.70 14.42
CA THR A 140 2.98 23.78 15.22
C THR A 140 1.50 23.44 15.45
N ALA A 141 1.05 23.46 16.71
CA ALA A 141 -0.32 23.19 17.07
C ALA A 141 -0.91 24.34 17.89
N ALA A 142 -2.13 24.73 17.58
CA ALA A 142 -2.91 25.71 18.31
C ALA A 142 -4.39 25.30 18.30
N GLY A 143 -5.17 25.80 19.24
CA GLY A 143 -6.57 25.40 19.28
C GLY A 143 -7.44 26.46 19.95
N SER A 144 -8.73 26.26 19.85
CA SER A 144 -9.76 27.12 20.39
C SER A 144 -10.88 26.29 21.05
N SER A 145 -11.51 26.86 22.08
CA SER A 145 -12.68 26.28 22.71
C SER A 145 -13.96 26.95 22.20
N TYR A 146 -15.04 26.16 22.17
CA TYR A 146 -16.36 26.63 21.75
C TYR A 146 -16.86 27.80 22.61
N ARG A 147 -17.42 28.79 21.94
CA ARG A 147 -18.18 29.90 22.56
C ARG A 147 -19.61 29.86 22.04
N PRO A 148 -20.61 30.32 22.84
CA PRO A 148 -22.01 30.32 22.39
C PRO A 148 -22.18 31.01 21.04
N GLY A 149 -22.77 30.30 20.08
CA GLY A 149 -23.00 30.80 18.73
C GLY A 149 -21.90 30.48 17.71
N ASP A 150 -20.82 29.82 18.13
CA ASP A 150 -19.77 29.41 17.20
C ASP A 150 -20.23 28.30 16.23
N ASP A 151 -19.71 28.38 15.02
CA ASP A 151 -19.64 27.30 14.04
C ASP A 151 -18.18 26.82 13.84
N TYR A 152 -17.98 25.91 12.91
CA TYR A 152 -16.64 25.43 12.55
C TYR A 152 -15.69 26.57 12.16
N SER A 153 -16.16 27.50 11.33
CA SER A 153 -15.31 28.59 10.82
C SER A 153 -14.83 29.48 11.97
N ASN A 154 -15.72 29.83 12.89
CA ASN A 154 -15.35 30.66 14.05
C ASN A 154 -14.29 29.97 14.94
N LEU A 155 -14.44 28.66 15.17
CA LEU A 155 -13.45 27.88 15.91
C LEU A 155 -12.13 27.78 15.16
N PHE A 156 -12.18 27.48 13.86
CA PHE A 156 -11.02 27.33 13.03
C PHE A 156 -10.22 28.63 12.93
N ASP A 157 -10.88 29.74 12.63
CA ASP A 157 -10.23 31.06 12.50
C ASP A 157 -9.49 31.47 13.77
N ARG A 158 -10.08 31.22 14.95
CA ARG A 158 -9.41 31.52 16.23
C ARG A 158 -8.20 30.62 16.48
N ALA A 159 -8.31 29.34 16.13
CA ALA A 159 -7.20 28.41 16.27
C ALA A 159 -6.06 28.75 15.29
N ASP A 160 -6.40 29.09 14.04
CA ASP A 160 -5.43 29.47 12.99
C ASP A 160 -4.70 30.77 13.33
N GLN A 161 -5.40 31.79 13.83
CA GLN A 161 -4.76 33.02 14.31
C GLN A 161 -3.70 32.74 15.39
N GLN A 162 -4.01 31.86 16.35
CA GLN A 162 -3.03 31.43 17.36
C GLN A 162 -1.87 30.65 16.77
N LEU A 163 -2.15 29.81 15.75
CA LEU A 163 -1.14 29.07 15.03
C LEU A 163 -0.15 30.00 14.33
N LEU A 164 -0.64 31.04 13.65
CA LEU A 164 0.17 32.05 12.97
C LEU A 164 1.07 32.81 13.96
N VAL A 165 0.56 33.18 15.12
CA VAL A 165 1.35 33.83 16.19
C VAL A 165 2.48 32.90 16.66
N LYS A 166 2.20 31.60 16.88
CA LYS A 166 3.22 30.63 17.28
C LYS A 166 4.27 30.41 16.21
N LYS A 167 3.87 30.31 14.92
CA LYS A 167 4.79 30.20 13.79
C LYS A 167 5.70 31.42 13.65
N SER A 168 5.14 32.63 13.78
CA SER A 168 5.91 33.88 13.67
C SER A 168 6.97 34.05 14.77
N SER A 169 6.63 33.64 16.01
CA SER A 169 7.57 33.67 17.13
C SER A 169 8.72 32.66 16.97
N ARG A 170 8.46 31.50 16.40
CA ARG A 170 9.49 30.49 16.08
C ARG A 170 10.45 30.95 14.97
N ARG A 171 9.93 31.58 13.91
CA ARG A 171 10.77 32.11 12.80
C ARG A 171 11.76 33.18 13.27
N ARG A 172 11.42 34.00 14.23
CA ARG A 172 12.34 35.01 14.82
C ARG A 172 13.51 34.41 15.60
N GLY A 173 13.39 33.17 16.08
CA GLY A 173 14.45 32.45 16.80
C GLY A 173 15.39 31.61 15.92
N ARG A 174 15.06 31.37 14.66
CA ARG A 174 15.94 30.66 13.72
C ARG A 174 16.79 31.63 12.93
N LYS A 175 18.13 31.62 13.13
CA LYS A 175 19.08 32.25 12.21
C LYS A 175 18.95 31.51 10.86
N THR A 176 18.71 32.31 9.81
CA THR A 176 18.66 31.87 8.42
C THR A 176 19.98 31.21 8.05
N GLY A 177 19.96 29.89 7.80
CA GLY A 177 21.03 29.23 7.08
C GLY A 177 21.10 29.74 5.63
N GLU A 178 22.28 29.65 5.03
CA GLU A 178 22.55 30.10 3.65
C GLU A 178 21.52 29.58 2.65
N PRO A 179 21.13 30.40 1.65
CA PRO A 179 20.20 29.96 0.62
C PRO A 179 20.86 28.88 -0.23
N MET A 180 20.39 27.66 -0.08
CA MET A 180 20.75 26.56 -0.93
C MET A 180 19.99 26.69 -2.26
N ASP A 181 20.66 26.43 -3.39
CA ASP A 181 20.07 26.56 -4.73
C ASP A 181 18.81 25.63 -4.85
N ILE A 182 17.67 26.26 -5.17
CA ILE A 182 16.36 25.59 -5.24
C ILE A 182 16.36 24.48 -6.31
N SER A 183 17.14 24.65 -7.38
CA SER A 183 17.25 23.65 -8.45
C SER A 183 17.92 22.36 -7.98
N ASP A 184 18.96 22.45 -7.17
CA ASP A 184 19.67 21.30 -6.60
C ASP A 184 18.82 20.53 -5.58
N ILE A 185 18.00 21.26 -4.80
CA ILE A 185 17.09 20.65 -3.82
C ILE A 185 15.99 19.85 -4.54
N MET A 186 15.40 20.44 -5.58
CA MET A 186 14.32 19.82 -6.36
C MET A 186 14.81 18.57 -7.10
N CYS A 187 16.01 18.61 -7.69
CA CYS A 187 16.63 17.44 -8.32
C CYS A 187 16.91 16.32 -7.33
N ARG A 188 17.29 16.64 -6.09
CA ARG A 188 17.50 15.63 -5.04
C ARG A 188 16.20 14.97 -4.60
N GLY A 189 15.10 15.73 -4.47
CA GLY A 189 13.79 15.18 -4.14
C GLY A 189 13.29 14.18 -5.17
N VAL A 190 13.34 14.53 -6.45
CA VAL A 190 12.96 13.64 -7.56
C VAL A 190 13.86 12.40 -7.63
N SER A 191 15.17 12.56 -7.42
CA SER A 191 16.11 11.43 -7.39
C SER A 191 15.80 10.48 -6.21
N MET A 192 15.37 11.01 -5.07
CA MET A 192 14.99 10.21 -3.91
C MET A 192 13.67 9.49 -4.13
N ASP A 193 12.67 10.15 -4.75
CA ASP A 193 11.42 9.51 -5.17
C ASP A 193 11.69 8.33 -6.12
N MET A 194 12.55 8.53 -7.14
CA MET A 194 12.93 7.47 -8.06
C MET A 194 13.60 6.30 -7.35
N LYS A 195 14.44 6.57 -6.36
CA LYS A 195 15.07 5.52 -5.57
C LYS A 195 14.06 4.76 -4.73
N CYS A 196 13.12 5.44 -4.07
CA CYS A 196 12.04 4.80 -3.32
C CYS A 196 11.14 3.94 -4.21
N ILE A 197 10.78 4.45 -5.40
CA ILE A 197 10.00 3.71 -6.41
C ILE A 197 10.77 2.48 -6.86
N GLN A 198 12.07 2.62 -7.15
CA GLN A 198 12.91 1.50 -7.56
C GLN A 198 13.00 0.44 -6.45
N GLU A 199 13.21 0.84 -5.19
CA GLU A 199 13.24 -0.07 -4.04
C GLU A 199 11.89 -0.78 -3.83
N GLU A 200 10.76 -0.11 -4.09
CA GLU A 200 9.42 -0.68 -3.96
C GLU A 200 9.06 -1.63 -5.11
N LEU A 201 9.48 -1.30 -6.34
CA LEU A 201 9.20 -2.10 -7.54
C LEU A 201 10.19 -3.24 -7.74
N SER A 202 11.40 -3.13 -7.18
CA SER A 202 12.43 -4.16 -7.33
C SER A 202 12.16 -5.36 -6.44
N GLU A 203 12.29 -6.54 -7.01
CA GLU A 203 12.26 -7.78 -6.26
C GLU A 203 13.50 -7.83 -5.34
N GLN A 204 13.28 -7.90 -4.03
CA GLN A 204 14.38 -7.84 -3.04
C GLN A 204 15.13 -9.16 -2.94
N GLU A 205 14.45 -10.28 -3.20
CA GLU A 205 15.02 -11.62 -3.26
C GLU A 205 14.50 -12.31 -4.52
N LEU A 206 15.36 -12.54 -5.51
CA LEU A 206 15.02 -13.33 -6.67
C LEU A 206 14.82 -14.78 -6.25
N ALA A 207 13.57 -15.24 -6.28
CA ALA A 207 13.29 -16.66 -6.16
C ALA A 207 13.98 -17.43 -7.29
N ALA A 208 14.63 -18.54 -6.97
CA ALA A 208 15.23 -19.38 -8.01
C ALA A 208 14.12 -19.97 -8.89
N GLY A 209 14.39 -20.01 -10.21
CA GLY A 209 13.46 -20.57 -11.19
C GLY A 209 12.42 -19.59 -11.73
N ALA A 210 11.36 -20.11 -12.33
CA ALA A 210 10.34 -19.32 -12.97
C ALA A 210 9.41 -18.58 -11.99
N TYR A 211 8.87 -17.46 -12.47
CA TYR A 211 7.97 -16.60 -11.72
C TYR A 211 6.55 -17.19 -11.69
N CYS A 212 6.15 -17.75 -10.54
CA CYS A 212 4.82 -18.32 -10.35
C CYS A 212 3.81 -17.22 -10.00
N GLN A 213 2.77 -17.05 -10.81
CA GLN A 213 1.75 -16.03 -10.62
C GLN A 213 0.33 -16.61 -10.61
N ASP A 214 -0.61 -15.84 -10.06
CA ASP A 214 -2.03 -16.11 -10.25
C ASP A 214 -2.44 -15.91 -11.72
N TYR A 215 -3.59 -16.47 -12.10
CA TYR A 215 -4.03 -16.45 -13.50
C TYR A 215 -4.37 -15.05 -14.02
N GLU A 216 -4.86 -14.12 -13.18
CA GLU A 216 -5.16 -12.74 -13.60
C GLU A 216 -3.88 -11.96 -13.89
N THR A 217 -2.88 -12.10 -13.03
CA THR A 217 -1.54 -11.52 -13.24
C THR A 217 -0.88 -12.12 -14.48
N PHE A 218 -0.96 -13.45 -14.66
CA PHE A 218 -0.46 -14.11 -15.85
C PHE A 218 -1.10 -13.56 -17.14
N LYS A 219 -2.42 -13.34 -17.17
CA LYS A 219 -3.11 -12.71 -18.32
C LYS A 219 -2.60 -11.29 -18.59
N SER A 220 -2.30 -10.53 -17.54
CA SER A 220 -1.77 -9.17 -17.68
C SER A 220 -0.37 -9.19 -18.30
N ILE A 221 0.49 -10.09 -17.87
CA ILE A 221 1.83 -10.31 -18.43
C ILE A 221 1.72 -10.81 -19.89
N TYR A 222 0.81 -11.76 -20.16
CA TYR A 222 0.55 -12.26 -21.52
C TYR A 222 0.20 -11.13 -22.49
N ARG A 223 -0.76 -10.27 -22.12
CA ARG A 223 -1.17 -9.10 -22.92
C ARG A 223 -0.05 -8.08 -23.09
N PHE A 224 0.79 -7.90 -22.10
CA PHE A 224 1.98 -7.06 -22.20
C PHE A 224 2.96 -7.63 -23.24
N MET A 225 3.21 -8.95 -23.21
CA MET A 225 4.09 -9.62 -24.17
C MET A 225 3.55 -9.58 -25.59
N GLU A 226 2.25 -9.76 -25.83
CA GLU A 226 1.64 -9.58 -27.16
C GLU A 226 1.92 -8.18 -27.74
N ARG A 227 1.81 -7.14 -26.89
CA ARG A 227 2.13 -5.76 -27.32
C ARG A 227 3.62 -5.55 -27.54
N ARG A 228 4.48 -6.14 -26.71
CA ARG A 228 5.94 -6.08 -26.88
C ARG A 228 6.37 -6.67 -28.21
N MET A 229 5.80 -7.81 -28.62
CA MET A 229 6.11 -8.50 -29.88
C MET A 229 5.74 -7.68 -31.12
N GLN A 230 4.87 -6.67 -31.03
CA GLN A 230 4.64 -5.75 -32.15
C GLN A 230 5.85 -4.87 -32.49
N ARG A 231 6.78 -4.69 -31.56
CA ARG A 231 7.94 -3.79 -31.69
C ARG A 231 9.27 -4.50 -31.73
N MET A 232 9.30 -5.74 -31.29
CA MET A 232 10.53 -6.54 -31.16
C MET A 232 10.33 -7.84 -31.93
N ASP A 233 11.33 -8.20 -32.73
CA ASP A 233 11.38 -9.51 -33.39
C ASP A 233 11.85 -10.58 -32.39
N SER A 234 11.04 -10.79 -31.34
CA SER A 234 11.27 -11.81 -30.32
C SER A 234 10.16 -12.85 -30.40
N LYS A 235 10.51 -14.11 -30.25
CA LYS A 235 9.56 -15.22 -30.24
C LYS A 235 9.35 -15.70 -28.80
N SER A 236 8.13 -15.93 -28.42
CA SER A 236 7.77 -16.53 -27.13
C SER A 236 6.73 -17.62 -27.34
N TYR A 237 6.71 -18.58 -26.45
CA TYR A 237 5.82 -19.73 -26.56
C TYR A 237 5.02 -19.92 -25.28
N ILE A 238 3.77 -20.33 -25.44
CA ILE A 238 2.93 -20.84 -24.35
C ILE A 238 2.99 -22.35 -24.37
N ILE A 239 3.35 -22.94 -23.24
CA ILE A 239 3.38 -24.39 -23.04
C ILE A 239 2.24 -24.73 -22.11
N LEU A 240 1.30 -25.53 -22.60
CA LEU A 240 0.25 -26.12 -21.77
C LEU A 240 0.73 -27.48 -21.28
N LEU A 241 0.86 -27.63 -19.98
CA LEU A 241 1.15 -28.90 -19.30
C LEU A 241 -0.15 -29.47 -18.73
N THR A 242 -0.48 -30.71 -19.07
CA THR A 242 -1.72 -31.38 -18.63
C THR A 242 -1.39 -32.70 -17.96
N LEU A 243 -1.80 -32.84 -16.71
CA LEU A 243 -1.68 -34.09 -15.96
C LEU A 243 -2.88 -35.00 -16.22
N THR A 244 -2.63 -36.23 -16.65
CA THR A 244 -3.65 -37.24 -16.96
C THR A 244 -3.12 -38.64 -16.68
N ASN A 245 -3.96 -39.68 -16.73
CA ASN A 245 -3.56 -41.09 -16.72
C ASN A 245 -3.40 -41.65 -18.15
N GLU A 246 -3.02 -42.91 -18.28
CA GLU A 246 -2.88 -43.60 -19.57
C GLU A 246 -4.19 -43.66 -20.38
N GLN A 247 -5.32 -43.66 -19.69
CA GLN A 247 -6.66 -43.63 -20.30
C GLN A 247 -7.12 -42.24 -20.69
N ARG A 248 -6.27 -41.21 -20.47
CA ARG A 248 -6.58 -39.78 -20.66
C ARG A 248 -7.66 -39.25 -19.73
N GLU A 249 -7.82 -39.87 -18.58
CA GLU A 249 -8.70 -39.40 -17.51
C GLU A 249 -7.89 -38.61 -16.48
N PHE A 250 -8.54 -37.71 -15.75
CA PHE A 250 -7.88 -36.92 -14.70
C PHE A 250 -7.70 -37.76 -13.43
N PRO A 251 -6.60 -37.62 -12.70
CA PRO A 251 -6.39 -38.30 -11.41
C PRO A 251 -7.49 -38.01 -10.40
N SER A 252 -7.65 -38.90 -9.42
CA SER A 252 -8.60 -38.69 -8.33
C SER A 252 -8.31 -37.40 -7.55
N LEU A 253 -9.35 -36.83 -6.91
CA LEU A 253 -9.20 -35.55 -6.17
C LEU A 253 -8.10 -35.61 -5.12
N SER A 254 -7.96 -36.71 -4.40
CA SER A 254 -6.96 -36.85 -3.33
C SER A 254 -5.52 -36.98 -3.82
N GLU A 255 -5.31 -37.55 -5.00
CA GLU A 255 -3.98 -37.70 -5.60
C GLU A 255 -3.56 -36.46 -6.36
N ARG A 256 -4.54 -35.82 -6.99
CA ARG A 256 -4.34 -34.67 -7.88
C ARG A 256 -3.67 -33.49 -7.18
N ASP A 257 -4.14 -33.11 -5.99
CA ASP A 257 -3.61 -31.94 -5.28
C ASP A 257 -2.15 -32.12 -4.93
N LEU A 258 -1.74 -33.33 -4.54
CA LEU A 258 -0.37 -33.67 -4.23
C LEU A 258 0.51 -33.70 -5.48
N LEU A 259 0.00 -34.28 -6.57
CA LEU A 259 0.70 -34.32 -7.87
C LEU A 259 0.85 -32.92 -8.46
N MET A 260 -0.17 -32.06 -8.33
CA MET A 260 -0.12 -30.68 -8.85
C MET A 260 0.83 -29.81 -8.02
N GLN A 261 0.90 -29.97 -6.70
CA GLN A 261 1.90 -29.28 -5.88
C GLN A 261 3.32 -29.73 -6.26
N TYR A 262 3.52 -31.02 -6.45
CA TYR A 262 4.81 -31.53 -6.89
C TYR A 262 5.17 -31.03 -8.29
N LEU A 263 4.25 -31.08 -9.25
CA LEU A 263 4.46 -30.56 -10.62
C LEU A 263 4.80 -29.07 -10.60
N LYS A 264 4.10 -28.29 -9.76
CA LYS A 264 4.40 -26.86 -9.57
C LYS A 264 5.87 -26.63 -9.20
N GLN A 265 6.38 -27.39 -8.23
CA GLN A 265 7.78 -27.28 -7.80
C GLN A 265 8.74 -27.66 -8.92
N GLN A 266 8.44 -28.77 -9.65
CA GLN A 266 9.29 -29.20 -10.76
C GLN A 266 9.31 -28.19 -11.92
N ILE A 267 8.19 -27.55 -12.23
CA ILE A 267 8.11 -26.46 -13.21
C ILE A 267 8.99 -25.31 -12.74
N GLN A 268 8.81 -24.84 -11.51
CA GLN A 268 9.58 -23.73 -10.96
C GLN A 268 11.09 -23.97 -11.02
N ASP A 269 11.55 -25.15 -10.61
CA ASP A 269 12.96 -25.51 -10.56
C ASP A 269 13.58 -25.75 -11.94
N SER A 270 12.77 -26.14 -12.92
CA SER A 270 13.23 -26.47 -14.28
C SER A 270 13.30 -25.28 -15.24
N LEU A 271 12.68 -24.16 -14.91
CA LEU A 271 12.56 -22.98 -15.76
C LEU A 271 13.51 -21.86 -15.33
N ARG A 272 13.69 -20.86 -16.21
CA ARG A 272 14.55 -19.70 -15.96
C ARG A 272 13.77 -18.63 -15.18
N ALA A 273 14.48 -17.77 -14.46
CA ALA A 273 13.89 -16.64 -13.72
C ALA A 273 13.06 -15.67 -14.60
N GLY A 274 13.30 -15.63 -15.91
CA GLY A 274 12.51 -14.81 -16.85
C GLY A 274 11.25 -15.46 -17.41
N ASP A 275 11.04 -16.75 -17.14
CA ASP A 275 9.82 -17.46 -17.55
C ASP A 275 8.72 -17.28 -16.49
N VAL A 276 7.46 -17.29 -16.93
CA VAL A 276 6.30 -17.11 -16.04
C VAL A 276 5.37 -18.29 -16.16
N PHE A 277 4.82 -18.76 -15.05
CA PHE A 277 3.84 -19.83 -15.08
C PHE A 277 2.69 -19.63 -14.10
N THR A 278 1.57 -20.28 -14.39
CA THR A 278 0.36 -20.24 -13.55
C THR A 278 -0.38 -21.58 -13.59
N GLN A 279 -1.06 -21.89 -12.52
CA GLN A 279 -2.04 -22.97 -12.54
C GLN A 279 -3.30 -22.51 -13.26
N TYR A 280 -3.59 -23.15 -14.40
CA TYR A 280 -4.76 -22.82 -15.23
C TYR A 280 -6.03 -23.54 -14.79
N SER A 281 -5.89 -24.81 -14.44
CA SER A 281 -6.99 -25.65 -13.94
C SER A 281 -6.51 -26.60 -12.85
N SER A 282 -7.41 -27.43 -12.38
CA SER A 282 -7.08 -28.44 -11.36
C SER A 282 -6.05 -29.50 -11.85
N CYS A 283 -5.78 -29.60 -13.15
CA CYS A 283 -4.85 -30.58 -13.74
C CYS A 283 -3.91 -29.94 -14.77
N GLN A 284 -3.85 -28.61 -14.87
CA GLN A 284 -3.11 -27.94 -15.93
C GLN A 284 -2.31 -26.75 -15.41
N PHE A 285 -1.10 -26.61 -15.97
CA PHE A 285 -0.30 -25.40 -15.86
C PHE A 285 -0.09 -24.77 -17.23
N LEU A 286 -0.07 -23.43 -17.27
CA LEU A 286 0.39 -22.64 -18.39
C LEU A 286 1.77 -22.08 -18.05
N VAL A 287 2.71 -22.26 -18.97
CA VAL A 287 4.06 -21.69 -18.89
C VAL A 287 4.24 -20.76 -20.08
N MET A 288 4.74 -19.56 -19.83
CA MET A 288 5.17 -18.63 -20.86
C MET A 288 6.69 -18.61 -20.87
N ALA A 289 7.26 -19.23 -21.90
CA ALA A 289 8.69 -19.22 -22.18
C ALA A 289 9.03 -18.00 -23.06
N VAL A 290 9.84 -17.10 -22.55
CA VAL A 290 10.12 -15.80 -23.16
C VAL A 290 11.42 -15.83 -23.94
N ASP A 291 11.43 -15.19 -25.12
CA ASP A 291 12.60 -15.08 -26.02
C ASP A 291 13.21 -16.46 -26.36
N VAL A 292 12.36 -17.39 -26.81
CA VAL A 292 12.73 -18.76 -27.17
C VAL A 292 12.20 -19.13 -28.57
N GLU A 293 12.93 -19.99 -29.26
CA GLU A 293 12.49 -20.62 -30.50
C GLU A 293 11.68 -21.90 -30.23
N LYS A 294 10.94 -22.41 -31.24
CA LYS A 294 10.09 -23.59 -31.10
C LYS A 294 10.83 -24.79 -30.48
N GLN A 295 12.03 -25.06 -30.96
CA GLN A 295 12.84 -26.19 -30.48
C GLN A 295 13.23 -26.03 -29.01
N GLN A 296 13.48 -24.78 -28.57
CA GLN A 296 13.79 -24.50 -27.16
C GLN A 296 12.54 -24.65 -26.27
N ALA A 297 11.37 -24.25 -26.77
CA ALA A 297 10.12 -24.44 -26.04
C ALA A 297 9.79 -25.94 -25.85
N GLU A 298 10.00 -26.76 -26.90
CA GLU A 298 9.86 -28.21 -26.81
C GLU A 298 10.85 -28.82 -25.78
N LEU A 299 12.12 -28.42 -25.83
CA LEU A 299 13.13 -28.86 -24.83
C LEU A 299 12.79 -28.44 -23.40
N ILE A 300 12.18 -27.28 -23.20
CA ILE A 300 11.69 -26.82 -21.88
C ILE A 300 10.57 -27.76 -21.40
N ALA A 301 9.61 -28.06 -22.26
CA ALA A 301 8.53 -28.98 -21.93
C ALA A 301 9.04 -30.39 -21.61
N GLU A 302 9.96 -30.93 -22.40
CA GLU A 302 10.58 -32.22 -22.15
C GLU A 302 11.39 -32.27 -20.87
N ARG A 303 12.11 -31.19 -20.52
CA ARG A 303 12.83 -31.07 -19.26
C ARG A 303 11.89 -31.10 -18.07
N SER A 304 10.77 -30.35 -18.14
CA SER A 304 9.74 -30.36 -17.10
C SER A 304 9.14 -31.75 -16.93
N ASN A 305 8.93 -32.45 -18.02
CA ASN A 305 8.44 -33.84 -18.08
C ASN A 305 9.46 -34.79 -17.42
N THR A 306 10.71 -34.73 -17.83
CA THR A 306 11.79 -35.55 -17.26
C THR A 306 11.95 -35.30 -15.76
N SER A 307 11.91 -34.05 -15.32
CA SER A 307 11.99 -33.67 -13.91
C SER A 307 10.80 -34.20 -13.09
N PHE A 308 9.62 -34.23 -13.67
CA PHE A 308 8.42 -34.74 -13.03
C PHE A 308 8.55 -36.23 -12.74
N TYR A 309 9.13 -37.03 -13.64
CA TYR A 309 9.30 -38.49 -13.43
C TYR A 309 10.55 -38.87 -12.63
N ALA A 310 11.55 -38.02 -12.56
CA ALA A 310 12.89 -38.38 -12.04
C ALA A 310 12.91 -38.75 -10.54
N ARG A 311 11.95 -38.32 -9.74
CA ARG A 311 11.99 -38.46 -8.26
C ARG A 311 10.83 -39.21 -7.62
N ASN A 312 9.84 -39.76 -8.39
CA ASN A 312 8.63 -40.18 -7.70
C ASN A 312 8.02 -41.50 -8.19
N VAL A 313 7.83 -42.43 -7.25
CA VAL A 313 7.04 -43.66 -7.39
C VAL A 313 5.56 -43.34 -7.61
N ILE A 314 5.06 -42.20 -7.11
CA ILE A 314 3.67 -41.75 -7.18
C ILE A 314 3.23 -41.34 -8.60
N CYS A 315 4.20 -41.00 -9.46
CA CYS A 315 3.90 -40.55 -10.83
C CYS A 315 3.81 -41.68 -11.86
N LYS A 316 3.95 -42.98 -11.48
CA LYS A 316 4.07 -44.09 -12.42
C LYS A 316 2.84 -44.33 -13.31
N ASP A 317 1.65 -44.00 -12.80
CA ASP A 317 0.38 -44.21 -13.52
C ASP A 317 -0.16 -42.91 -14.15
N ASN A 318 0.61 -41.81 -14.05
CA ASN A 318 0.18 -40.52 -14.55
C ASN A 318 1.09 -40.05 -15.69
N ILE A 319 0.49 -39.41 -16.69
CA ILE A 319 1.15 -38.88 -17.87
C ILE A 319 1.08 -37.38 -17.86
N LEU A 320 2.21 -36.72 -18.05
CA LEU A 320 2.30 -35.30 -18.27
C LEU A 320 2.35 -35.01 -19.78
N LEU A 321 1.24 -34.58 -20.35
CA LEU A 321 1.15 -34.15 -21.73
C LEU A 321 1.58 -32.68 -21.84
N HIS A 322 2.21 -32.31 -22.94
CA HIS A 322 2.53 -30.93 -23.25
C HIS A 322 2.13 -30.52 -24.66
N HIS A 323 1.79 -29.23 -24.81
CA HIS A 323 1.53 -28.60 -26.11
C HIS A 323 2.19 -27.22 -26.15
N CYS A 324 2.98 -26.95 -27.17
CA CYS A 324 3.68 -25.70 -27.37
C CYS A 324 2.97 -24.86 -28.45
N TYR A 325 2.54 -23.64 -28.10
CA TYR A 325 1.91 -22.68 -29.00
C TYR A 325 2.74 -21.41 -29.10
N PRO A 326 3.01 -20.88 -30.31
CA PRO A 326 3.66 -19.61 -30.46
C PRO A 326 2.74 -18.51 -29.90
N LEU A 327 3.31 -17.60 -29.13
CA LEU A 327 2.63 -16.38 -28.77
C LEU A 327 2.50 -15.50 -30.02
N GLN A 328 1.33 -14.94 -30.28
CA GLN A 328 1.05 -14.11 -31.44
C GLN A 328 1.07 -12.62 -31.04
N PRO A 329 1.55 -11.72 -31.93
CA PRO A 329 1.43 -10.27 -31.69
C PRO A 329 -0.03 -9.86 -31.53
N ALA A 330 -0.30 -8.84 -30.70
CA ALA A 330 -1.65 -8.35 -30.50
C ALA A 330 -2.31 -7.96 -31.85
N GLY A 331 -3.53 -8.47 -32.08
CA GLY A 331 -4.30 -8.25 -33.32
C GLY A 331 -4.01 -9.24 -34.45
N ALA A 332 -3.15 -10.22 -34.27
CA ALA A 332 -2.90 -11.27 -35.26
C ALA A 332 -4.00 -12.35 -35.32
N LEU A 333 -4.76 -12.52 -34.25
CA LEU A 333 -5.95 -13.36 -34.22
C LEU A 333 -7.15 -12.54 -34.74
N LYS A 334 -7.47 -12.66 -36.03
CA LYS A 334 -8.74 -12.26 -36.62
C LYS A 334 -9.55 -13.49 -36.98
#